data_55d0f27601d3f29793400ab9d3db6c3c
#
_entry.id   55d0f27601d3f29793400ab9d3db6c3c
#
_cell.length_a   1.000
_cell.length_b   1.000
_cell.length_c   1.000
_cell.angle_alpha   90.00
_cell.angle_beta   90.00
_cell.angle_gamma   90.00
#
_symmetry.space_group_name_H-M   'P 1'
#
loop_
_entity.id
_entity.type
_entity.pdbx_description
1 polymer ?
#
loop_
_entity_poly.entity_id
_entity_poly.type
_entity_poly.pdbx_seq_one_letter_code
_entity_poly.pdbx_strand_id
1 'polypeptide(L)'
;MAVQQHGETLHYASEELKNNVEVVLAAVRSHGKALKFASEELRGNREVVLAAVHNDGKALKFASEKLRGDREIVLAAVQDKWTFKAFKVLKYASKELRGDREVVLAAVQQNGNALYYALKELRGDREVVLAAVQQNGNALYYALKELRGDREVVLAAVQQNGNALYYALKELRGDREVVLAAVQQN
;
A
#
# COMPACT_ATOMS: atom_id res chain seq x y z
N MET A 1 -30.59 -5.73 8.76
CA MET A 1 -30.86 -5.22 7.40
C MET A 1 -30.34 -3.82 7.12
N ALA A 2 -30.48 -2.81 8.00
CA ALA A 2 -29.89 -1.46 7.77
C ALA A 2 -28.36 -1.47 7.59
N VAL A 3 -27.65 -2.35 8.29
CA VAL A 3 -26.18 -2.52 8.24
C VAL A 3 -25.71 -3.04 6.88
N GLN A 4 -26.53 -3.77 6.14
CA GLN A 4 -26.17 -4.31 4.81
C GLN A 4 -26.11 -3.23 3.71
N GLN A 5 -26.86 -2.13 3.87
CA GLN A 5 -26.87 -1.02 2.90
C GLN A 5 -25.94 0.14 3.32
N HIS A 6 -25.74 0.32 4.62
CA HIS A 6 -24.94 1.39 5.20
C HIS A 6 -24.08 0.86 6.35
N GLY A 7 -22.98 0.13 6.04
CA GLY A 7 -22.12 -0.50 7.05
C GLY A 7 -21.63 0.45 8.15
N GLU A 8 -21.54 1.77 7.88
CA GLU A 8 -21.18 2.75 8.90
C GLU A 8 -22.24 2.91 10.02
N THR A 9 -23.48 2.44 9.81
CA THR A 9 -24.52 2.42 10.86
C THR A 9 -24.16 1.52 12.04
N LEU A 10 -23.19 0.60 11.89
CA LEU A 10 -22.63 -0.16 13.00
C LEU A 10 -22.13 0.73 14.14
N HIS A 11 -21.76 1.99 13.86
CA HIS A 11 -21.40 2.96 14.88
C HIS A 11 -22.48 3.17 15.96
N TYR A 12 -23.75 3.12 15.56
CA TYR A 12 -24.89 3.36 16.44
C TYR A 12 -25.44 2.08 17.11
N ALA A 13 -24.87 0.90 16.77
CA ALA A 13 -25.29 -0.36 17.35
C ALA A 13 -24.87 -0.47 18.84
N SER A 14 -25.57 -1.32 19.58
CA SER A 14 -25.15 -1.70 20.94
C SER A 14 -23.79 -2.41 20.93
N GLU A 15 -23.10 -2.42 22.06
CA GLU A 15 -21.80 -3.12 22.18
C GLU A 15 -21.96 -4.64 21.94
N GLU A 16 -23.10 -5.22 22.32
CA GLU A 16 -23.44 -6.61 22.02
C GLU A 16 -23.47 -6.87 20.50
N LEU A 17 -24.12 -6.00 19.72
CA LEU A 17 -24.18 -6.12 18.26
C LEU A 17 -22.85 -5.79 17.59
N LYS A 18 -22.03 -4.90 18.15
CA LYS A 18 -20.65 -4.67 17.71
C LYS A 18 -19.72 -5.87 17.98
N ASN A 19 -20.12 -6.79 18.86
CA ASN A 19 -19.46 -8.08 19.12
C ASN A 19 -20.16 -9.26 18.45
N ASN A 20 -21.19 -9.03 17.64
CA ASN A 20 -21.87 -10.08 16.90
C ASN A 20 -21.22 -10.27 15.54
N VAL A 21 -20.67 -11.46 15.28
CA VAL A 21 -19.92 -11.80 14.05
C VAL A 21 -20.75 -11.59 12.79
N GLU A 22 -22.01 -12.04 12.78
CA GLU A 22 -22.90 -11.94 11.62
C GLU A 22 -23.19 -10.47 11.27
N VAL A 23 -23.53 -9.66 12.26
CA VAL A 23 -23.80 -8.22 12.11
C VAL A 23 -22.55 -7.49 11.59
N VAL A 24 -21.39 -7.76 12.18
CA VAL A 24 -20.14 -7.12 11.81
C VAL A 24 -19.69 -7.57 10.42
N LEU A 25 -19.83 -8.86 10.05
CA LEU A 25 -19.56 -9.32 8.69
C LEU A 25 -20.44 -8.63 7.65
N ALA A 26 -21.74 -8.48 7.93
CA ALA A 26 -22.64 -7.75 7.05
C ALA A 26 -22.20 -6.28 6.87
N ALA A 27 -21.78 -5.62 7.95
CA ALA A 27 -21.30 -4.26 7.92
C ALA A 27 -20.01 -4.10 7.12
N VAL A 28 -18.98 -4.95 7.36
CA VAL A 28 -17.67 -4.84 6.70
C VAL A 28 -17.71 -5.27 5.23
N ARG A 29 -18.58 -6.19 4.86
CA ARG A 29 -18.81 -6.55 3.45
C ARG A 29 -19.44 -5.40 2.65
N SER A 30 -20.24 -4.56 3.29
CA SER A 30 -20.79 -3.34 2.71
C SER A 30 -19.78 -2.18 2.72
N HIS A 31 -19.10 -1.97 3.84
CA HIS A 31 -18.11 -0.91 4.06
C HIS A 31 -16.96 -1.42 4.92
N GLY A 32 -15.81 -1.76 4.31
CA GLY A 32 -14.67 -2.34 5.03
C GLY A 32 -14.23 -1.52 6.25
N LYS A 33 -14.30 -0.19 6.17
CA LYS A 33 -13.98 0.69 7.31
C LYS A 33 -14.95 0.59 8.49
N ALA A 34 -16.09 -0.08 8.35
CA ALA A 34 -16.96 -0.36 9.48
C ALA A 34 -16.27 -1.20 10.56
N LEU A 35 -15.18 -1.90 10.20
CA LEU A 35 -14.31 -2.63 11.13
C LEU A 35 -13.87 -1.77 12.33
N LYS A 36 -13.71 -0.44 12.16
CA LYS A 36 -13.36 0.49 13.25
C LYS A 36 -14.37 0.50 14.41
N PHE A 37 -15.61 0.11 14.15
CA PHE A 37 -16.70 0.08 15.12
C PHE A 37 -16.94 -1.30 15.73
N ALA A 38 -16.31 -2.35 15.19
CA ALA A 38 -16.37 -3.68 15.74
C ALA A 38 -15.66 -3.75 17.11
N SER A 39 -16.04 -4.71 17.94
CA SER A 39 -15.34 -5.00 19.19
C SER A 39 -13.86 -5.30 18.96
N GLU A 40 -13.05 -5.16 20.01
CA GLU A 40 -11.62 -5.51 19.93
C GLU A 40 -11.42 -6.99 19.56
N GLU A 41 -12.27 -7.88 20.07
CA GLU A 41 -12.27 -9.30 19.72
C GLU A 41 -12.46 -9.50 18.21
N LEU A 42 -13.47 -8.86 17.61
CA LEU A 42 -13.77 -9.01 16.19
C LEU A 42 -12.78 -8.28 15.27
N ARG A 43 -12.11 -7.25 15.75
CA ARG A 43 -10.94 -6.67 15.05
C ARG A 43 -9.73 -7.62 15.10
N GLY A 44 -9.74 -8.64 15.95
CA GLY A 44 -8.80 -9.76 15.97
C GLY A 44 -9.32 -11.03 15.27
N ASN A 45 -10.55 -11.02 14.79
CA ASN A 45 -11.12 -12.17 14.08
C ASN A 45 -10.66 -12.17 12.61
N ARG A 46 -10.01 -13.25 12.19
CA ARG A 46 -9.39 -13.36 10.86
C ARG A 46 -10.42 -13.27 9.72
N GLU A 47 -11.58 -13.92 9.84
CA GLU A 47 -12.63 -13.91 8.82
C GLU A 47 -13.21 -12.50 8.64
N VAL A 48 -13.52 -11.82 9.75
CA VAL A 48 -14.05 -10.46 9.75
C VAL A 48 -13.06 -9.49 9.11
N VAL A 49 -11.77 -9.58 9.48
CA VAL A 49 -10.73 -8.68 8.95
C VAL A 49 -10.47 -8.96 7.48
N LEU A 50 -10.43 -10.22 7.03
CA LEU A 50 -10.33 -10.56 5.60
C LEU A 50 -11.50 -9.98 4.80
N ALA A 51 -12.72 -10.14 5.27
CA ALA A 51 -13.90 -9.55 4.62
C ALA A 51 -13.80 -8.02 4.54
N ALA A 52 -13.30 -7.38 5.60
CA ALA A 52 -13.11 -5.94 5.65
C ALA A 52 -12.06 -5.45 4.65
N VAL A 53 -10.88 -6.10 4.58
CA VAL A 53 -9.79 -5.68 3.68
C VAL A 53 -10.08 -5.99 2.21
N HIS A 54 -10.86 -7.03 1.91
CA HIS A 54 -11.34 -7.28 0.54
C HIS A 54 -12.31 -6.21 0.04
N ASN A 55 -13.05 -5.53 0.94
CA ASN A 55 -13.91 -4.42 0.57
C ASN A 55 -13.15 -3.08 0.51
N ASP A 56 -12.26 -2.83 1.48
CA ASP A 56 -11.36 -1.66 1.50
C ASP A 56 -10.05 -2.04 2.20
N GLY A 57 -8.95 -2.14 1.46
CA GLY A 57 -7.63 -2.49 2.01
C GLY A 57 -7.20 -1.61 3.19
N LYS A 58 -7.69 -0.35 3.27
CA LYS A 58 -7.42 0.54 4.41
C LYS A 58 -8.08 0.09 5.72
N ALA A 59 -9.00 -0.86 5.67
CA ALA A 59 -9.56 -1.47 6.86
C ALA A 59 -8.48 -2.15 7.72
N LEU A 60 -7.35 -2.55 7.12
CA LEU A 60 -6.18 -3.09 7.82
C LEU A 60 -5.74 -2.20 9.00
N LYS A 61 -5.92 -0.88 8.89
CA LYS A 61 -5.62 0.08 9.99
C LYS A 61 -6.32 -0.27 11.30
N PHE A 62 -7.50 -0.88 11.22
CA PHE A 62 -8.36 -1.16 12.36
C PHE A 62 -8.24 -2.59 12.87
N ALA A 63 -7.53 -3.46 12.15
CA ALA A 63 -7.22 -4.82 12.58
C ALA A 63 -6.30 -4.83 13.81
N SER A 64 -6.37 -5.91 14.59
CA SER A 64 -5.44 -6.14 15.69
C SER A 64 -3.99 -6.15 15.19
N GLU A 65 -3.04 -5.87 16.09
CA GLU A 65 -1.61 -5.89 15.77
C GLU A 65 -1.17 -7.25 15.21
N LYS A 66 -1.67 -8.35 15.79
CA LYS A 66 -1.43 -9.71 15.30
C LYS A 66 -1.82 -9.85 13.82
N LEU A 67 -3.01 -9.39 13.42
CA LEU A 67 -3.50 -9.54 12.05
C LEU A 67 -2.88 -8.53 11.07
N ARG A 68 -2.35 -7.41 11.55
CA ARG A 68 -1.49 -6.53 10.75
C ARG A 68 -0.11 -7.15 10.46
N GLY A 69 0.25 -8.23 11.16
CA GLY A 69 1.39 -9.09 10.88
C GLY A 69 1.03 -10.38 10.13
N ASP A 70 -0.23 -10.62 9.82
CA ASP A 70 -0.64 -11.76 9.01
C ASP A 70 -0.38 -11.46 7.51
N ARG A 71 0.51 -12.26 6.91
CA ARG A 71 0.98 -12.04 5.54
C ARG A 71 -0.15 -12.12 4.50
N GLU A 72 -1.08 -13.07 4.65
CA GLU A 72 -2.20 -13.24 3.72
C GLU A 72 -3.17 -12.06 3.79
N ILE A 73 -3.50 -11.61 5.00
CA ILE A 73 -4.36 -10.44 5.20
C ILE A 73 -3.72 -9.19 4.61
N VAL A 74 -2.41 -8.99 4.82
CA VAL A 74 -1.70 -7.81 4.29
C VAL A 74 -1.61 -7.87 2.77
N LEU A 75 -1.35 -9.05 2.17
CA LEU A 75 -1.36 -9.22 0.71
C LEU A 75 -2.75 -8.92 0.14
N ALA A 76 -3.82 -9.44 0.74
CA ALA A 76 -5.19 -9.12 0.33
C ALA A 76 -5.46 -7.59 0.39
N ALA A 77 -4.99 -6.94 1.46
CA ALA A 77 -5.19 -5.52 1.66
C ALA A 77 -4.42 -4.64 0.66
N VAL A 78 -3.18 -5.02 0.26
CA VAL A 78 -2.38 -4.22 -0.69
C VAL A 78 -2.81 -4.45 -2.15
N GLN A 79 -3.44 -5.57 -2.46
CA GLN A 79 -3.96 -5.90 -3.80
C GLN A 79 -5.31 -5.26 -4.09
N ASP A 80 -5.93 -4.57 -3.14
CA ASP A 80 -7.20 -3.86 -3.35
C ASP A 80 -7.05 -2.77 -4.44
N LYS A 81 -7.73 -3.01 -5.57
CA LYS A 81 -7.70 -2.15 -6.77
C LYS A 81 -8.58 -0.90 -6.64
N TRP A 82 -9.49 -0.86 -5.68
CA TRP A 82 -10.55 0.16 -5.60
C TRP A 82 -10.13 1.42 -4.85
N THR A 83 -9.01 1.42 -4.15
CA THR A 83 -8.61 2.56 -3.35
C THR A 83 -7.49 3.37 -4.02
N PHE A 84 -7.80 4.53 -4.58
CA PHE A 84 -6.84 5.48 -5.17
C PHE A 84 -5.60 5.78 -4.29
N LYS A 85 -5.69 5.53 -2.98
CA LYS A 85 -4.58 5.69 -2.01
C LYS A 85 -4.13 4.34 -1.41
N ALA A 86 -4.18 3.25 -2.20
CA ALA A 86 -3.76 1.92 -1.76
C ALA A 86 -2.30 1.88 -1.25
N PHE A 87 -1.41 2.75 -1.76
CA PHE A 87 -0.02 2.84 -1.31
C PHE A 87 0.12 3.01 0.20
N LYS A 88 -0.88 3.64 0.88
CA LYS A 88 -0.86 3.81 2.34
C LYS A 88 -1.18 2.54 3.13
N VAL A 89 -1.66 1.48 2.48
CA VAL A 89 -2.01 0.22 3.15
C VAL A 89 -0.77 -0.39 3.79
N LEU A 90 0.35 -0.40 3.07
CA LEU A 90 1.63 -0.92 3.59
C LEU A 90 2.08 -0.23 4.90
N LYS A 91 1.69 1.04 5.14
CA LYS A 91 1.93 1.75 6.40
C LYS A 91 1.35 1.03 7.61
N TYR A 92 0.25 0.31 7.43
CA TYR A 92 -0.49 -0.33 8.52
C TYR A 92 -0.03 -1.76 8.79
N ALA A 93 0.75 -2.35 7.87
CA ALA A 93 1.39 -3.64 8.07
C ALA A 93 2.44 -3.58 9.20
N SER A 94 2.72 -4.73 9.81
CA SER A 94 3.80 -4.84 10.78
C SER A 94 5.16 -4.45 10.17
N LYS A 95 6.16 -4.19 11.03
CA LYS A 95 7.50 -3.84 10.58
C LYS A 95 8.10 -4.96 9.74
N GLU A 96 7.89 -6.22 10.16
CA GLU A 96 8.40 -7.42 9.48
C GLU A 96 7.87 -7.49 8.05
N LEU A 97 6.56 -7.28 7.85
CA LEU A 97 5.93 -7.33 6.52
C LEU A 97 6.27 -6.11 5.65
N ARG A 98 6.65 -4.99 6.22
CA ARG A 98 7.23 -3.86 5.48
C ARG A 98 8.66 -4.14 5.00
N GLY A 99 9.29 -5.21 5.53
CA GLY A 99 10.58 -5.78 5.07
C GLY A 99 10.40 -7.07 4.27
N ASP A 100 9.19 -7.59 4.12
CA ASP A 100 8.92 -8.75 3.27
C ASP A 100 8.92 -8.32 1.79
N ARG A 101 9.86 -8.89 1.02
CA ARG A 101 10.08 -8.51 -0.37
C ARG A 101 8.85 -8.72 -1.25
N GLU A 102 8.14 -9.82 -1.07
CA GLU A 102 6.96 -10.16 -1.89
C GLU A 102 5.78 -9.24 -1.56
N VAL A 103 5.55 -8.95 -0.27
CA VAL A 103 4.51 -8.00 0.17
C VAL A 103 4.80 -6.60 -0.38
N VAL A 104 6.06 -6.14 -0.33
CA VAL A 104 6.45 -4.82 -0.84
C VAL A 104 6.37 -4.78 -2.36
N LEU A 105 6.78 -5.84 -3.08
CA LEU A 105 6.60 -5.93 -4.54
C LEU A 105 5.13 -5.85 -4.92
N ALA A 106 4.25 -6.60 -4.27
CA ALA A 106 2.81 -6.53 -4.50
C ALA A 106 2.27 -5.09 -4.28
N ALA A 107 2.72 -4.41 -3.23
CA ALA A 107 2.30 -3.05 -2.92
C ALA A 107 2.80 -2.02 -3.96
N VAL A 108 4.07 -2.07 -4.37
CA VAL A 108 4.65 -1.11 -5.34
C VAL A 108 4.11 -1.34 -6.75
N GLN A 109 3.75 -2.57 -7.12
CA GLN A 109 3.08 -2.87 -8.38
C GLN A 109 1.67 -2.27 -8.47
N GLN A 110 0.98 -2.11 -7.34
CA GLN A 110 -0.30 -1.38 -7.29
C GLN A 110 -0.08 0.14 -7.30
N ASN A 111 0.96 0.63 -6.60
CA ASN A 111 1.31 2.04 -6.59
C ASN A 111 2.76 2.21 -6.13
N GLY A 112 3.63 2.72 -7.02
CA GLY A 112 5.07 2.91 -6.75
C GLY A 112 5.38 3.71 -5.48
N ASN A 113 4.48 4.62 -5.07
CA ASN A 113 4.65 5.38 -3.82
C ASN A 113 4.60 4.52 -2.55
N ALA A 114 4.18 3.24 -2.64
CA ALA A 114 4.24 2.31 -1.51
C ALA A 114 5.70 2.08 -1.05
N LEU A 115 6.68 2.30 -1.92
CA LEU A 115 8.11 2.23 -1.60
C LEU A 115 8.49 3.11 -0.39
N TYR A 116 7.79 4.23 -0.17
CA TYR A 116 7.97 5.09 1.01
C TYR A 116 7.81 4.36 2.33
N TYR A 117 6.92 3.35 2.38
CA TYR A 117 6.62 2.61 3.62
C TYR A 117 7.44 1.32 3.76
N ALA A 118 8.19 0.92 2.72
CA ALA A 118 9.10 -0.22 2.78
C ALA A 118 10.28 0.06 3.72
N LEU A 119 10.84 -1.00 4.30
CA LEU A 119 12.07 -0.86 5.08
C LEU A 119 13.24 -0.44 4.19
N LYS A 120 14.28 0.11 4.84
CA LYS A 120 15.46 0.70 4.17
C LYS A 120 16.11 -0.29 3.19
N GLU A 121 16.21 -1.55 3.58
CA GLU A 121 16.82 -2.62 2.80
C GLU A 121 16.12 -2.76 1.44
N LEU A 122 14.79 -2.75 1.42
CA LEU A 122 14.01 -2.88 0.18
C LEU A 122 13.95 -1.59 -0.65
N ARG A 123 14.18 -0.43 -0.04
CA ARG A 123 14.39 0.82 -0.78
C ARG A 123 15.77 0.88 -1.47
N GLY A 124 16.67 -0.08 -1.15
CA GLY A 124 17.93 -0.36 -1.82
C GLY A 124 17.91 -1.62 -2.69
N ASP A 125 16.80 -2.37 -2.70
CA ASP A 125 16.63 -3.52 -3.60
C ASP A 125 16.32 -3.01 -5.00
N ARG A 126 17.21 -3.33 -5.96
CA ARG A 126 17.12 -2.82 -7.33
C ARG A 126 15.84 -3.25 -8.04
N GLU A 127 15.39 -4.48 -7.86
CA GLU A 127 14.19 -5.01 -8.51
C GLU A 127 12.92 -4.37 -7.94
N VAL A 128 12.84 -4.22 -6.61
CA VAL A 128 11.75 -3.53 -5.94
C VAL A 128 11.65 -2.07 -6.41
N VAL A 129 12.78 -1.37 -6.49
CA VAL A 129 12.83 0.03 -6.92
C VAL A 129 12.49 0.15 -8.40
N LEU A 130 12.97 -0.75 -9.28
CA LEU A 130 12.57 -0.77 -10.69
C LEU A 130 11.05 -0.95 -10.84
N ALA A 131 10.45 -1.92 -10.13
CA ALA A 131 9.00 -2.10 -10.15
C ALA A 131 8.25 -0.84 -9.68
N ALA A 132 8.77 -0.16 -8.64
CA ALA A 132 8.18 1.06 -8.11
C ALA A 132 8.25 2.22 -9.13
N VAL A 133 9.42 2.47 -9.77
CA VAL A 133 9.59 3.58 -10.71
C VAL A 133 8.87 3.33 -12.03
N GLN A 134 8.75 2.08 -12.47
CA GLN A 134 7.94 1.72 -13.65
C GLN A 134 6.45 2.02 -13.44
N GLN A 135 5.97 1.88 -12.20
CA GLN A 135 4.59 2.21 -11.83
C GLN A 135 4.40 3.73 -11.63
N ASN A 136 5.39 4.40 -11.02
CA ASN A 136 5.40 5.84 -10.81
C ASN A 136 6.85 6.34 -10.74
N GLY A 137 7.33 7.06 -11.76
CA GLY A 137 8.70 7.58 -11.84
C GLY A 137 9.13 8.38 -10.61
N ASN A 138 8.19 9.12 -9.99
CA ASN A 138 8.47 9.88 -8.77
C ASN A 138 8.80 9.00 -7.55
N ALA A 139 8.55 7.68 -7.61
CA ALA A 139 9.00 6.75 -6.58
C ALA A 139 10.52 6.72 -6.41
N LEU A 140 11.29 7.18 -7.42
CA LEU A 140 12.74 7.35 -7.35
C LEU A 140 13.16 8.19 -6.13
N TYR A 141 12.35 9.15 -5.69
CA TYR A 141 12.58 9.94 -4.48
C TYR A 141 12.77 9.07 -3.22
N TYR A 142 12.09 7.93 -3.14
CA TYR A 142 12.12 7.05 -1.97
C TYR A 142 13.24 6.00 -2.02
N ALA A 143 13.88 5.82 -3.19
CA ALA A 143 15.01 4.91 -3.35
C ALA A 143 16.25 5.38 -2.59
N LEU A 144 17.11 4.45 -2.20
CA LEU A 144 18.40 4.80 -1.63
C LEU A 144 19.28 5.52 -2.66
N LYS A 145 20.27 6.25 -2.13
CA LYS A 145 21.16 7.12 -2.92
C LYS A 145 21.83 6.35 -4.07
N GLU A 146 22.25 5.13 -3.81
CA GLU A 146 22.93 4.25 -4.77
C GLU A 146 22.06 4.04 -6.02
N LEU A 147 20.77 3.76 -5.82
CA LEU A 147 19.83 3.52 -6.92
C LEU A 147 19.35 4.80 -7.62
N ARG A 148 19.43 5.94 -6.95
CA ARG A 148 19.24 7.25 -7.60
C ARG A 148 20.43 7.65 -8.48
N GLY A 149 21.54 6.91 -8.40
CA GLY A 149 22.70 6.96 -9.28
C GLY A 149 22.81 5.79 -10.26
N ASP A 150 21.91 4.80 -10.17
CA ASP A 150 21.84 3.71 -11.15
C ASP A 150 21.18 4.20 -12.43
N ARG A 151 21.94 4.16 -13.53
CA ARG A 151 21.51 4.72 -14.82
C ARG A 151 20.23 4.05 -15.36
N GLU A 152 20.11 2.73 -15.22
CA GLU A 152 18.94 1.99 -15.72
C GLU A 152 17.68 2.31 -14.88
N VAL A 153 17.81 2.37 -13.57
CA VAL A 153 16.72 2.77 -12.66
C VAL A 153 16.25 4.19 -12.97
N VAL A 154 17.20 5.13 -13.18
CA VAL A 154 16.87 6.52 -13.48
C VAL A 154 16.24 6.64 -14.88
N LEU A 155 16.74 5.92 -15.90
CA LEU A 155 16.11 5.88 -17.22
C LEU A 155 14.67 5.36 -17.13
N ALA A 156 14.43 4.26 -16.42
CA ALA A 156 13.07 3.75 -16.23
C ALA A 156 12.16 4.79 -15.55
N ALA A 157 12.70 5.50 -14.53
CA ALA A 157 11.94 6.53 -13.83
C ALA A 157 11.57 7.71 -14.74
N VAL A 158 12.54 8.25 -15.52
CA VAL A 158 12.29 9.41 -16.38
C VAL A 158 11.44 9.04 -17.60
N GLN A 159 11.53 7.81 -18.11
CA GLN A 159 10.63 7.31 -19.15
C GLN A 159 9.18 7.19 -18.67
N GLN A 160 8.96 6.95 -17.40
CA GLN A 160 7.62 6.93 -16.83
C GLN A 160 7.12 8.35 -16.48
N ASN A 161 8.02 9.23 -16.00
CA ASN A 161 7.74 10.62 -15.68
C ASN A 161 9.02 11.45 -15.77
N GLY A 162 9.13 12.34 -16.79
CA GLY A 162 10.31 13.17 -17.00
C GLY A 162 10.74 13.98 -15.76
N ASN A 163 9.78 14.41 -14.92
CA ASN A 163 10.07 15.13 -13.68
C ASN A 163 10.85 14.30 -12.65
N ALA A 164 10.91 12.97 -12.80
CA ALA A 164 11.71 12.10 -11.94
C ALA A 164 13.22 12.42 -12.02
N LEU A 165 13.68 13.08 -13.10
CA LEU A 165 15.05 13.57 -13.25
C LEU A 165 15.51 14.40 -12.06
N TYR A 166 14.61 15.15 -11.42
CA TYR A 166 14.91 15.96 -10.22
C TYR A 166 15.47 15.11 -9.07
N TYR A 167 15.07 13.85 -8.96
CA TYR A 167 15.49 12.96 -7.87
C TYR A 167 16.75 12.15 -8.17
N ALA A 168 17.22 12.15 -9.44
CA ALA A 168 18.46 11.50 -9.83
C ALA A 168 19.70 12.20 -9.21
N LEU A 169 20.81 11.48 -9.07
CA LEU A 169 22.06 12.07 -8.69
C LEU A 169 22.57 13.05 -9.76
N LYS A 170 23.43 13.99 -9.32
CA LYS A 170 23.93 15.10 -10.15
C LYS A 170 24.56 14.63 -11.44
N GLU A 171 25.30 13.53 -11.39
CA GLU A 171 26.00 12.93 -12.52
C GLU A 171 25.01 12.54 -13.63
N LEU A 172 23.90 11.92 -13.28
CA LEU A 172 22.87 11.48 -14.22
C LEU A 172 21.97 12.65 -14.69
N ARG A 173 21.84 13.70 -13.90
CA ARG A 173 21.18 14.95 -14.35
C ARG A 173 21.98 15.70 -15.41
N GLY A 174 23.28 15.35 -15.58
CA GLY A 174 24.13 15.82 -16.66
C GLY A 174 24.31 14.82 -17.80
N ASP A 175 23.77 13.63 -17.70
CA ASP A 175 23.84 12.61 -18.77
C ASP A 175 22.89 12.98 -19.91
N ARG A 176 23.46 13.12 -21.13
CA ARG A 176 22.70 13.57 -22.32
C ARG A 176 21.52 12.66 -22.64
N GLU A 177 21.69 11.35 -22.55
CA GLU A 177 20.65 10.37 -22.90
C GLU A 177 19.52 10.37 -21.86
N VAL A 178 19.86 10.42 -20.56
CA VAL A 178 18.89 10.52 -19.48
C VAL A 178 18.06 11.80 -19.61
N VAL A 179 18.72 12.93 -19.87
CA VAL A 179 18.02 14.22 -20.06
C VAL A 179 17.14 14.20 -21.29
N LEU A 180 17.60 13.63 -22.43
CA LEU A 180 16.76 13.49 -23.62
C LEU A 180 15.52 12.64 -23.33
N ALA A 181 15.67 11.50 -22.66
CA ALA A 181 14.54 10.66 -22.25
C ALA A 181 13.55 11.44 -21.37
N ALA A 182 14.05 12.25 -20.43
CA ALA A 182 13.20 13.04 -19.54
C ALA A 182 12.39 14.11 -20.29
N VAL A 183 13.00 14.86 -21.22
CA VAL A 183 12.31 15.94 -21.95
C VAL A 183 11.34 15.44 -23.01
N GLN A 184 11.47 14.20 -23.45
CA GLN A 184 10.54 13.57 -24.40
C GLN A 184 9.23 13.12 -23.74
N GLN A 185 9.18 13.05 -22.41
CA GLN A 185 8.02 12.61 -21.63
C GLN A 185 7.15 13.76 -21.10
N ASN A 186 7.52 15.02 -21.34
CA ASN A 186 6.80 16.23 -20.90
C ASN A 186 6.03 16.89 -22.06
#